data_82cb5de2d4bde914ef29e1becc7320ca
#
_entry.id   82cb5de2d4bde914ef29e1becc7320ca
#
_cell.length_a   1.000
_cell.length_b   1.000
_cell.length_c   1.000
_cell.angle_alpha   90.00
_cell.angle_beta   90.00
_cell.angle_gamma   90.00
#
_symmetry.space_group_name_H-M   'P 1'
#
loop_
_entity.id
_entity.type
_entity.pdbx_description
1 polymer ?
#
loop_
_entity_poly.entity_id
_entity_poly.type
_entity_poly.pdbx_seq_one_letter_code
_entity_poly.pdbx_strand_id
1 'polypeptide(L)'
;MTLSRVSAINWNKIEDDKDLEVWNRLTSNFWLPEKVPLSNDIPAWQKLNAAEQQLTIRVFTGLTLLDTIQNVAGAPALMTDSLTPHEEAVLSNISFMEAVHARSYSSIFSTLCQTKDVDAAYTWSEENTPLQRKAQIVLAHYASDEPLKKKIASVFLESFLFYSGFWLPMYFSSRGKLTNTADLIRLIIRDEAVHGYYIGYKYQKGLEHISESSREELKHFAFDLLMELYDNEARYTEELYAQTGWVDDVKAFLCYNANKALMNLGYEALFPPEMAEVNPAILAALSPNADENHDFFSGSGSSYVMGKAVETEDDDWNF
;
A
#
# COMPACT_ATOMS: atom_id res chain seq x y z
N MET A 1 -5.04 -38.61 0.37
CA MET A 1 -4.74 -37.38 -0.33
C MET A 1 -4.55 -37.74 -1.80
N THR A 2 -5.49 -37.39 -2.64
CA THR A 2 -5.32 -37.43 -4.10
C THR A 2 -4.38 -36.28 -4.43
N LEU A 3 -3.20 -36.59 -4.96
CA LEU A 3 -2.30 -35.56 -5.50
C LEU A 3 -3.06 -34.81 -6.59
N SER A 4 -3.41 -33.55 -6.35
CA SER A 4 -3.92 -32.69 -7.40
C SER A 4 -2.82 -32.55 -8.48
N ARG A 5 -3.21 -32.67 -9.74
CA ARG A 5 -2.25 -32.48 -10.83
C ARG A 5 -1.76 -31.03 -10.77
N VAL A 6 -0.45 -30.84 -10.71
CA VAL A 6 0.19 -29.53 -10.84
C VAL A 6 0.37 -29.24 -12.34
N SER A 7 -0.18 -28.15 -12.82
CA SER A 7 -0.03 -27.67 -14.19
C SER A 7 0.95 -26.51 -14.26
N ALA A 8 1.74 -26.46 -15.33
CA ALA A 8 2.58 -25.30 -15.61
C ALA A 8 1.69 -24.09 -15.99
N ILE A 9 2.05 -22.90 -15.55
CA ILE A 9 1.42 -21.66 -15.98
C ILE A 9 1.66 -21.43 -17.48
N ASN A 10 0.60 -21.09 -18.23
CA ASN A 10 0.68 -20.86 -19.67
C ASN A 10 0.39 -19.40 -20.00
N TRP A 11 1.42 -18.58 -20.10
CA TRP A 11 1.32 -17.16 -20.45
C TRP A 11 0.87 -16.89 -21.90
N ASN A 12 0.73 -17.91 -22.75
CA ASN A 12 0.14 -17.78 -24.09
C ASN A 12 -1.39 -17.99 -24.08
N LYS A 13 -1.97 -18.33 -22.92
CA LYS A 13 -3.40 -18.53 -22.75
C LYS A 13 -3.84 -17.88 -21.45
N ILE A 14 -4.19 -16.62 -21.53
CA ILE A 14 -4.62 -15.79 -20.39
C ILE A 14 -6.13 -15.95 -20.22
N GLU A 15 -6.59 -16.21 -19.01
CA GLU A 15 -8.02 -16.36 -18.68
C GLU A 15 -8.65 -15.00 -18.31
N ASP A 16 -7.86 -14.11 -17.73
CA ASP A 16 -8.24 -12.73 -17.36
C ASP A 16 -7.13 -11.78 -17.81
N ASP A 17 -7.39 -10.99 -18.85
CA ASP A 17 -6.41 -10.05 -19.43
C ASP A 17 -5.89 -9.03 -18.39
N LYS A 18 -6.67 -8.75 -17.34
CA LYS A 18 -6.24 -7.88 -16.24
C LYS A 18 -5.06 -8.44 -15.46
N ASP A 19 -4.95 -9.75 -15.33
CA ASP A 19 -3.81 -10.41 -14.67
C ASP A 19 -2.51 -10.11 -15.43
N LEU A 20 -2.53 -10.20 -16.76
CA LEU A 20 -1.36 -9.88 -17.58
C LEU A 20 -1.03 -8.38 -17.56
N GLU A 21 -2.05 -7.52 -17.65
CA GLU A 21 -1.88 -6.07 -17.59
C GLU A 21 -1.19 -5.67 -16.28
N VAL A 22 -1.70 -6.16 -15.15
CA VAL A 22 -1.15 -5.83 -13.82
C VAL A 22 0.21 -6.47 -13.60
N TRP A 23 0.42 -7.73 -14.03
CA TRP A 23 1.73 -8.36 -14.00
C TRP A 23 2.79 -7.52 -14.73
N ASN A 24 2.49 -7.10 -15.95
CA ASN A 24 3.41 -6.26 -16.73
C ASN A 24 3.67 -4.92 -16.04
N ARG A 25 2.65 -4.31 -15.44
CA ARG A 25 2.79 -3.04 -14.72
C ARG A 25 3.67 -3.19 -13.49
N LEU A 26 3.45 -4.20 -12.65
CA LEU A 26 4.23 -4.44 -11.44
C LEU A 26 5.70 -4.77 -11.76
N THR A 27 5.93 -5.65 -12.74
CA THR A 27 7.29 -6.04 -13.14
C THR A 27 8.07 -4.91 -13.79
N SER A 28 7.42 -4.06 -14.58
CA SER A 28 8.07 -2.89 -15.16
C SER A 28 8.31 -1.77 -14.15
N ASN A 29 7.52 -1.71 -13.11
CA ASN A 29 7.69 -0.75 -12.01
C ASN A 29 8.72 -1.21 -10.96
N PHE A 30 9.36 -2.35 -11.13
CA PHE A 30 10.31 -2.90 -10.15
C PHE A 30 11.40 -1.91 -9.76
N TRP A 31 11.67 -1.81 -8.48
CA TRP A 31 12.68 -0.95 -7.89
C TRP A 31 13.26 -1.54 -6.61
N LEU A 32 14.38 -1.00 -6.17
CA LEU A 32 15.03 -1.35 -4.90
C LEU A 32 15.43 -0.06 -4.15
N PRO A 33 15.39 -0.04 -2.82
CA PRO A 33 15.67 1.15 -2.01
C PRO A 33 17.07 1.73 -2.22
N GLU A 34 18.05 0.91 -2.60
CA GLU A 34 19.42 1.33 -2.88
C GLU A 34 19.54 2.28 -4.07
N LYS A 35 18.48 2.44 -4.87
CA LYS A 35 18.44 3.40 -5.99
C LYS A 35 18.16 4.83 -5.53
N VAL A 36 17.65 5.02 -4.31
CA VAL A 36 17.32 6.33 -3.76
C VAL A 36 18.45 6.85 -2.88
N PRO A 37 19.02 8.05 -3.14
CA PRO A 37 20.16 8.58 -2.40
C PRO A 37 19.73 9.20 -1.06
N LEU A 38 19.30 8.36 -0.10
CA LEU A 38 18.77 8.78 1.21
C LEU A 38 19.76 9.64 2.03
N SER A 39 21.06 9.49 1.81
CA SER A 39 22.09 10.29 2.49
C SER A 39 21.97 11.79 2.24
N ASN A 40 21.32 12.21 1.16
CA ASN A 40 21.04 13.61 0.87
C ASN A 40 20.08 14.25 1.91
N ASP A 41 19.31 13.44 2.62
CA ASP A 41 18.37 13.90 3.63
C ASP A 41 19.00 14.08 5.03
N ILE A 42 20.27 13.65 5.25
CA ILE A 42 20.94 13.77 6.56
C ILE A 42 20.93 15.22 7.08
N PRO A 43 21.25 16.25 6.29
CA PRO A 43 21.21 17.63 6.80
C PRO A 43 19.80 18.11 7.17
N ALA A 44 18.75 17.63 6.48
CA ALA A 44 17.37 17.96 6.80
C ALA A 44 16.91 17.19 8.06
N TRP A 45 17.28 15.92 8.18
CA TRP A 45 17.03 15.09 9.36
C TRP A 45 17.60 15.72 10.65
N GLN A 46 18.85 16.19 10.60
CA GLN A 46 19.52 16.82 11.75
C GLN A 46 18.86 18.15 12.19
N LYS A 47 18.08 18.78 11.33
CA LYS A 47 17.32 20.01 11.64
C LYS A 47 15.94 19.74 12.21
N LEU A 48 15.43 18.51 12.13
CA LEU A 48 14.18 18.13 12.78
C LEU A 48 14.39 18.16 14.30
N ASN A 49 13.37 18.61 15.03
CA ASN A 49 13.39 18.51 16.48
C ASN A 49 13.17 17.04 16.93
N ALA A 50 13.45 16.76 18.20
CA ALA A 50 13.40 15.41 18.73
C ALA A 50 11.99 14.76 18.59
N ALA A 51 10.92 15.55 18.71
CA ALA A 51 9.55 15.05 18.57
C ALA A 51 9.25 14.70 17.11
N GLU A 52 9.68 15.51 16.11
CA GLU A 52 9.55 15.21 14.70
C GLU A 52 10.34 13.95 14.29
N GLN A 53 11.58 13.80 14.82
CA GLN A 53 12.39 12.60 14.57
C GLN A 53 11.71 11.35 15.16
N GLN A 54 11.27 11.40 16.42
CA GLN A 54 10.60 10.28 17.07
C GLN A 54 9.30 9.90 16.34
N LEU A 55 8.49 10.89 15.96
CA LEU A 55 7.27 10.68 15.18
C LEU A 55 7.59 9.96 13.87
N THR A 56 8.61 10.42 13.13
CA THR A 56 9.00 9.83 11.83
C THR A 56 9.41 8.38 12.00
N ILE A 57 10.22 8.05 13.00
CA ILE A 57 10.65 6.67 13.25
C ILE A 57 9.44 5.79 13.60
N ARG A 58 8.52 6.26 14.46
CA ARG A 58 7.31 5.52 14.83
C ARG A 58 6.37 5.31 13.64
N VAL A 59 6.18 6.33 12.81
CA VAL A 59 5.39 6.23 11.58
C VAL A 59 5.94 5.13 10.68
N PHE A 60 7.23 5.14 10.40
CA PHE A 60 7.83 4.15 9.51
C PHE A 60 7.90 2.74 10.13
N THR A 61 8.03 2.64 11.46
CA THR A 61 7.93 1.33 12.14
C THR A 61 6.51 0.77 12.05
N GLY A 62 5.48 1.62 12.18
CA GLY A 62 4.08 1.22 12.00
C GLY A 62 3.79 0.75 10.57
N LEU A 63 4.31 1.45 9.57
CA LEU A 63 4.22 1.03 8.16
C LEU A 63 4.93 -0.32 7.95
N THR A 64 6.15 -0.48 8.46
CA THR A 64 6.89 -1.75 8.37
C THR A 64 6.08 -2.95 8.90
N LEU A 65 5.32 -2.76 9.98
CA LEU A 65 4.46 -3.82 10.53
C LEU A 65 3.38 -4.22 9.51
N LEU A 66 2.73 -3.25 8.86
CA LEU A 66 1.65 -3.52 7.92
C LEU A 66 2.17 -4.20 6.64
N ASP A 67 3.30 -3.73 6.06
CA ASP A 67 3.95 -4.40 4.93
C ASP A 67 4.37 -5.83 5.30
N THR A 68 4.87 -6.03 6.52
CA THR A 68 5.22 -7.38 7.00
C THR A 68 4.00 -8.30 7.03
N ILE A 69 2.85 -7.81 7.51
CA ILE A 69 1.60 -8.58 7.54
C ILE A 69 1.14 -8.91 6.12
N GLN A 70 1.18 -7.96 5.22
CA GLN A 70 0.76 -8.16 3.84
C GLN A 70 1.68 -9.15 3.12
N ASN A 71 3.00 -9.06 3.35
CA ASN A 71 3.96 -10.02 2.80
C ASN A 71 3.73 -11.45 3.30
N VAL A 72 3.68 -11.66 4.63
CA VAL A 72 3.74 -13.02 5.20
C VAL A 72 2.38 -13.67 5.40
N ALA A 73 1.29 -12.91 5.44
CA ALA A 73 -0.05 -13.41 5.69
C ALA A 73 -1.05 -13.00 4.60
N GLY A 74 -1.10 -11.73 4.20
CA GLY A 74 -2.13 -11.20 3.31
C GLY A 74 -2.05 -11.77 1.90
N ALA A 75 -1.02 -11.44 1.15
CA ALA A 75 -0.87 -11.95 -0.22
C ALA A 75 -0.86 -13.49 -0.27
N PRO A 76 -0.19 -14.22 0.65
CA PRO A 76 -0.31 -15.69 0.72
C PRO A 76 -1.74 -16.19 0.95
N ALA A 77 -2.53 -15.54 1.82
CA ALA A 77 -3.92 -15.92 2.05
C ALA A 77 -4.81 -15.70 0.82
N LEU A 78 -4.55 -14.62 0.06
CA LEU A 78 -5.25 -14.35 -1.20
C LEU A 78 -4.84 -15.33 -2.31
N MET A 79 -3.57 -15.77 -2.36
CA MET A 79 -3.12 -16.77 -3.34
C MET A 79 -3.86 -18.10 -3.21
N THR A 80 -4.22 -18.52 -1.99
CA THR A 80 -4.99 -19.76 -1.79
C THR A 80 -6.36 -19.75 -2.43
N ASP A 81 -6.90 -18.56 -2.68
CA ASP A 81 -8.25 -18.31 -3.22
C ASP A 81 -8.22 -17.80 -4.67
N SER A 82 -7.04 -17.84 -5.32
CA SER A 82 -6.87 -17.39 -6.70
C SER A 82 -7.68 -18.24 -7.67
N LEU A 83 -8.34 -17.56 -8.63
CA LEU A 83 -9.15 -18.22 -9.66
C LEU A 83 -8.30 -18.65 -10.85
N THR A 84 -7.17 -17.99 -11.09
CA THR A 84 -6.26 -18.29 -12.20
C THR A 84 -4.82 -18.41 -11.71
N PRO A 85 -3.96 -19.18 -12.39
CA PRO A 85 -2.53 -19.22 -12.06
C PRO A 85 -1.82 -17.89 -12.33
N HIS A 86 -2.40 -17.03 -13.17
CA HIS A 86 -1.89 -15.69 -13.44
C HIS A 86 -2.22 -14.73 -12.30
N GLU A 87 -3.40 -14.82 -11.66
CA GLU A 87 -3.73 -14.13 -10.41
C GLU A 87 -2.74 -14.51 -9.30
N GLU A 88 -2.44 -15.80 -9.14
CA GLU A 88 -1.46 -16.28 -8.17
C GLU A 88 -0.07 -15.67 -8.42
N ALA A 89 0.36 -15.58 -9.67
CA ALA A 89 1.62 -14.95 -10.04
C ALA A 89 1.65 -13.44 -9.70
N VAL A 90 0.56 -12.70 -9.96
CA VAL A 90 0.45 -11.28 -9.56
C VAL A 90 0.54 -11.13 -8.05
N LEU A 91 -0.20 -11.92 -7.28
CA LEU A 91 -0.16 -11.88 -5.81
C LEU A 91 1.21 -12.28 -5.23
N SER A 92 1.93 -13.18 -5.91
CA SER A 92 3.33 -13.53 -5.56
C SER A 92 4.27 -12.32 -5.74
N ASN A 93 4.06 -11.52 -6.79
CA ASN A 93 4.82 -10.28 -6.99
C ASN A 93 4.47 -9.23 -5.92
N ILE A 94 3.19 -9.06 -5.58
CA ILE A 94 2.74 -8.21 -4.48
C ILE A 94 3.45 -8.62 -3.19
N SER A 95 3.37 -9.90 -2.79
CA SER A 95 4.05 -10.40 -1.59
C SER A 95 5.55 -10.06 -1.58
N PHE A 96 6.25 -10.23 -2.70
CA PHE A 96 7.66 -9.88 -2.81
C PHE A 96 7.89 -8.36 -2.64
N MET A 97 7.07 -7.51 -3.25
CA MET A 97 7.24 -6.06 -3.15
C MET A 97 6.97 -5.55 -1.74
N GLU A 98 6.05 -6.15 -0.98
CA GLU A 98 5.85 -5.82 0.44
C GLU A 98 7.12 -6.06 1.29
N ALA A 99 7.91 -7.09 0.97
CA ALA A 99 9.21 -7.29 1.60
C ALA A 99 10.23 -6.19 1.20
N VAL A 100 10.16 -5.69 -0.03
CA VAL A 100 10.97 -4.56 -0.50
C VAL A 100 10.54 -3.26 0.21
N HIS A 101 9.23 -3.04 0.41
CA HIS A 101 8.69 -1.91 1.15
C HIS A 101 9.19 -1.93 2.61
N ALA A 102 9.02 -3.03 3.33
CA ALA A 102 9.52 -3.19 4.70
C ALA A 102 11.04 -2.95 4.81
N ARG A 103 11.83 -3.45 3.85
CA ARG A 103 13.27 -3.20 3.76
C ARG A 103 13.60 -1.73 3.51
N SER A 104 12.73 -1.01 2.81
CA SER A 104 12.94 0.40 2.49
C SER A 104 12.97 1.29 3.74
N TYR A 105 12.10 1.02 4.71
CA TYR A 105 12.15 1.72 6.01
C TYR A 105 13.43 1.42 6.77
N SER A 106 13.91 0.17 6.72
CA SER A 106 15.20 -0.18 7.31
C SER A 106 16.37 0.57 6.66
N SER A 107 16.29 0.84 5.35
CA SER A 107 17.28 1.67 4.64
C SER A 107 17.24 3.12 5.09
N ILE A 108 16.05 3.70 5.31
CA ILE A 108 15.87 5.03 5.91
C ILE A 108 16.49 5.06 7.32
N PHE A 109 16.14 4.09 8.16
CA PHE A 109 16.64 4.00 9.53
C PHE A 109 18.17 3.90 9.59
N SER A 110 18.77 3.04 8.78
CA SER A 110 20.22 2.86 8.74
C SER A 110 20.96 4.12 8.29
N THR A 111 20.30 4.97 7.48
CA THR A 111 20.91 6.18 6.94
C THR A 111 20.75 7.37 7.86
N LEU A 112 19.58 7.53 8.51
CA LEU A 112 19.20 8.76 9.20
C LEU A 112 19.18 8.63 10.72
N CYS A 113 18.92 7.44 11.26
CA CYS A 113 18.56 7.26 12.66
C CYS A 113 19.67 6.60 13.49
N GLN A 114 19.62 6.80 14.81
CA GLN A 114 20.46 6.04 15.74
C GLN A 114 19.79 4.71 16.07
N THR A 115 20.55 3.62 16.13
CA THR A 115 20.06 2.27 16.41
C THR A 115 19.17 2.20 17.64
N LYS A 116 19.56 2.87 18.74
CA LYS A 116 18.79 2.89 19.99
C LYS A 116 17.36 3.47 19.82
N ASP A 117 17.19 4.46 18.94
CA ASP A 117 15.90 5.12 18.71
C ASP A 117 15.02 4.22 17.81
N VAL A 118 15.63 3.50 16.88
CA VAL A 118 14.98 2.47 16.06
C VAL A 118 14.51 1.30 16.93
N ASP A 119 15.39 0.75 17.78
CA ASP A 119 15.04 -0.36 18.68
C ASP A 119 13.88 0.02 19.62
N ALA A 120 13.91 1.25 20.16
CA ALA A 120 12.82 1.77 21.00
C ALA A 120 11.49 1.90 20.22
N ALA A 121 11.53 2.25 18.92
CA ALA A 121 10.33 2.34 18.11
C ALA A 121 9.77 0.96 17.75
N TYR A 122 10.61 -0.04 17.51
CA TYR A 122 10.13 -1.42 17.32
C TYR A 122 9.47 -1.96 18.60
N THR A 123 10.08 -1.75 19.77
CA THR A 123 9.44 -2.07 21.07
C THR A 123 8.10 -1.34 21.24
N TRP A 124 8.05 -0.04 20.94
CA TRP A 124 6.81 0.74 20.96
C TRP A 124 5.75 0.17 20.01
N SER A 125 6.13 -0.30 18.82
CA SER A 125 5.18 -0.86 17.84
C SER A 125 4.52 -2.15 18.34
N GLU A 126 5.24 -2.96 19.11
CA GLU A 126 4.72 -4.16 19.75
C GLU A 126 3.76 -3.86 20.92
N GLU A 127 3.92 -2.71 21.56
CA GLU A 127 3.14 -2.28 22.75
C GLU A 127 1.99 -1.33 22.39
N ASN A 128 2.03 -0.65 21.24
CA ASN A 128 1.01 0.34 20.87
C ASN A 128 -0.32 -0.33 20.55
N THR A 129 -1.31 -0.11 21.41
CA THR A 129 -2.62 -0.78 21.35
C THR A 129 -3.36 -0.54 20.02
N PRO A 130 -3.53 0.71 19.53
CA PRO A 130 -4.21 0.92 18.24
C PRO A 130 -3.48 0.30 17.05
N LEU A 131 -2.14 0.33 17.03
CA LEU A 131 -1.35 -0.27 15.97
C LEU A 131 -1.51 -1.80 15.94
N GLN A 132 -1.41 -2.45 17.11
CA GLN A 132 -1.63 -3.89 17.24
C GLN A 132 -3.08 -4.27 16.94
N ARG A 133 -4.05 -3.44 17.32
CA ARG A 133 -5.47 -3.71 17.04
C ARG A 133 -5.77 -3.76 15.55
N LYS A 134 -5.30 -2.77 14.73
CA LYS A 134 -5.51 -2.82 13.28
C LYS A 134 -4.85 -4.04 12.64
N ALA A 135 -3.66 -4.41 13.08
CA ALA A 135 -2.98 -5.63 12.64
C ALA A 135 -3.80 -6.90 12.94
N GLN A 136 -4.33 -7.01 14.16
CA GLN A 136 -5.15 -8.15 14.58
C GLN A 136 -6.46 -8.25 13.80
N ILE A 137 -7.14 -7.13 13.52
CA ILE A 137 -8.37 -7.11 12.73
C ILE A 137 -8.09 -7.67 11.32
N VAL A 138 -7.05 -7.18 10.65
CA VAL A 138 -6.70 -7.64 9.30
C VAL A 138 -6.29 -9.11 9.29
N LEU A 139 -5.43 -9.53 10.22
CA LEU A 139 -4.97 -10.92 10.35
C LEU A 139 -6.13 -11.89 10.63
N ALA A 140 -7.14 -11.49 11.40
CA ALA A 140 -8.31 -12.31 11.66
C ALA A 140 -9.09 -12.62 10.37
N HIS A 141 -9.20 -11.63 9.46
CA HIS A 141 -9.84 -11.86 8.15
C HIS A 141 -8.98 -12.73 7.24
N TYR A 142 -7.65 -12.53 7.20
CA TYR A 142 -6.75 -13.37 6.41
C TYR A 142 -6.77 -14.85 6.86
N ALA A 143 -7.00 -15.11 8.14
CA ALA A 143 -7.12 -16.46 8.68
C ALA A 143 -8.51 -17.10 8.46
N SER A 144 -9.49 -16.38 7.92
CA SER A 144 -10.85 -16.90 7.68
C SER A 144 -10.92 -17.74 6.40
N ASP A 145 -12.00 -18.53 6.27
CA ASP A 145 -12.34 -19.29 5.07
C ASP A 145 -13.29 -18.50 4.13
N GLU A 146 -13.23 -17.14 4.16
CA GLU A 146 -14.13 -16.28 3.42
C GLU A 146 -13.37 -15.43 2.37
N PRO A 147 -13.15 -15.94 1.14
CA PRO A 147 -12.27 -15.32 0.14
C PRO A 147 -12.57 -13.85 -0.18
N LEU A 148 -13.85 -13.49 -0.26
CA LEU A 148 -14.24 -12.11 -0.58
C LEU A 148 -14.04 -11.16 0.61
N LYS A 149 -14.19 -11.62 1.84
CA LYS A 149 -13.89 -10.82 3.04
C LYS A 149 -12.38 -10.62 3.22
N LYS A 150 -11.55 -11.61 2.88
CA LYS A 150 -10.09 -11.44 2.82
C LYS A 150 -9.71 -10.31 1.85
N LYS A 151 -10.31 -10.30 0.64
CA LYS A 151 -10.07 -9.25 -0.36
C LYS A 151 -10.51 -7.87 0.13
N ILE A 152 -11.66 -7.75 0.81
CA ILE A 152 -12.10 -6.49 1.42
C ILE A 152 -11.08 -5.98 2.44
N ALA A 153 -10.65 -6.85 3.37
CA ALA A 153 -9.66 -6.49 4.39
C ALA A 153 -8.32 -6.06 3.76
N SER A 154 -7.89 -6.76 2.71
CA SER A 154 -6.68 -6.42 1.97
C SER A 154 -6.79 -5.08 1.25
N VAL A 155 -7.91 -4.78 0.58
CA VAL A 155 -8.13 -3.46 -0.04
C VAL A 155 -8.08 -2.35 1.01
N PHE A 156 -8.61 -2.56 2.21
CA PHE A 156 -8.50 -1.57 3.29
C PHE A 156 -7.07 -1.44 3.83
N LEU A 157 -6.29 -2.51 3.86
CA LEU A 157 -4.87 -2.42 4.21
C LEU A 157 -4.13 -1.56 3.17
N GLU A 158 -4.21 -1.90 1.89
CA GLU A 158 -3.47 -1.30 0.78
C GLU A 158 -3.90 0.16 0.47
N SER A 159 -5.20 0.44 0.57
CA SER A 159 -5.77 1.70 0.11
C SER A 159 -6.15 2.66 1.23
N PHE A 160 -6.06 2.24 2.51
CA PHE A 160 -6.51 3.06 3.64
C PHE A 160 -5.53 3.02 4.83
N LEU A 161 -5.15 1.85 5.37
CA LEU A 161 -4.44 1.76 6.65
C LEU A 161 -2.99 2.27 6.60
N PHE A 162 -2.35 2.27 5.44
CA PHE A 162 -1.03 2.87 5.26
C PHE A 162 -1.04 4.41 5.31
N TYR A 163 -2.18 5.03 5.05
CA TYR A 163 -2.22 6.45 4.68
C TYR A 163 -2.06 7.41 5.85
N SER A 164 -2.35 7.02 7.09
CA SER A 164 -1.94 7.82 8.26
C SER A 164 -0.42 7.98 8.35
N GLY A 165 0.32 6.97 7.89
CA GLY A 165 1.78 7.00 7.83
C GLY A 165 2.31 7.74 6.61
N PHE A 166 1.72 7.55 5.43
CA PHE A 166 2.16 8.21 4.19
C PHE A 166 1.97 9.74 4.19
N TRP A 167 1.06 10.25 5.01
CA TRP A 167 0.86 11.68 5.16
C TRP A 167 2.13 12.43 5.57
N LEU A 168 2.88 11.89 6.54
CA LEU A 168 4.03 12.60 7.15
C LEU A 168 5.18 12.88 6.16
N PRO A 169 5.69 11.90 5.38
CA PRO A 169 6.73 12.19 4.40
C PRO A 169 6.25 13.15 3.30
N MET A 170 4.97 13.12 2.93
CA MET A 170 4.41 14.09 1.98
C MET A 170 4.34 15.50 2.60
N TYR A 171 3.99 15.60 3.88
CA TYR A 171 4.04 16.86 4.62
C TYR A 171 5.46 17.45 4.65
N PHE A 172 6.47 16.66 4.96
CA PHE A 172 7.85 17.15 4.95
C PHE A 172 8.31 17.54 3.55
N SER A 173 8.00 16.73 2.55
CA SER A 173 8.36 17.00 1.16
C SER A 173 7.72 18.29 0.62
N SER A 174 6.46 18.56 0.96
CA SER A 174 5.78 19.81 0.57
C SER A 174 6.47 21.08 1.13
N ARG A 175 7.38 20.91 2.08
CA ARG A 175 8.19 21.97 2.73
C ARG A 175 9.67 21.86 2.39
N GLY A 176 10.04 21.06 1.39
CA GLY A 176 11.42 20.86 0.96
C GLY A 176 12.29 20.12 1.99
N LYS A 177 11.67 19.34 2.89
CA LYS A 177 12.39 18.53 3.88
C LYS A 177 12.27 17.05 3.51
N LEU A 178 13.32 16.26 3.77
CA LEU A 178 13.35 14.80 3.58
C LEU A 178 12.83 14.36 2.19
N THR A 179 13.25 15.06 1.16
CA THR A 179 12.72 14.88 -0.22
C THR A 179 13.08 13.53 -0.80
N ASN A 180 14.26 12.99 -0.53
CA ASN A 180 14.67 11.66 -1.00
C ASN A 180 13.92 10.55 -0.23
N THR A 181 13.69 10.75 1.06
CA THR A 181 12.80 9.86 1.84
C THR A 181 11.39 9.87 1.25
N ALA A 182 10.85 11.04 0.93
CA ALA A 182 9.54 11.14 0.29
C ALA A 182 9.50 10.49 -1.09
N ASP A 183 10.59 10.60 -1.89
CA ASP A 183 10.69 9.91 -3.18
C ASP A 183 10.62 8.38 -3.01
N LEU A 184 11.31 7.83 -2.00
CA LEU A 184 11.21 6.42 -1.67
C LEU A 184 9.77 6.02 -1.29
N ILE A 185 9.11 6.81 -0.44
CA ILE A 185 7.72 6.55 -0.05
C ILE A 185 6.75 6.67 -1.23
N ARG A 186 6.99 7.56 -2.19
CA ARG A 186 6.18 7.64 -3.44
C ARG A 186 6.27 6.36 -4.27
N LEU A 187 7.44 5.70 -4.30
CA LEU A 187 7.55 4.40 -4.97
C LEU A 187 6.66 3.35 -4.29
N ILE A 188 6.63 3.33 -2.96
CA ILE A 188 5.72 2.47 -2.19
C ILE A 188 4.27 2.83 -2.51
N ILE A 189 3.85 4.09 -2.35
CA ILE A 189 2.47 4.54 -2.62
C ILE A 189 2.01 4.17 -4.03
N ARG A 190 2.90 4.25 -5.01
CA ARG A 190 2.61 3.85 -6.40
C ARG A 190 2.28 2.36 -6.49
N ASP A 191 3.03 1.53 -5.79
CA ASP A 191 2.81 0.08 -5.78
C ASP A 191 1.51 -0.25 -5.02
N GLU A 192 1.25 0.36 -3.85
CA GLU A 192 0.02 0.20 -3.07
C GLU A 192 -1.24 0.59 -3.87
N ALA A 193 -1.13 1.62 -4.70
CA ALA A 193 -2.25 2.00 -5.57
C ALA A 193 -2.59 0.91 -6.60
N VAL A 194 -1.59 0.18 -7.11
CA VAL A 194 -1.81 -0.95 -8.02
C VAL A 194 -2.33 -2.17 -7.26
N HIS A 195 -1.76 -2.45 -6.06
CA HIS A 195 -2.19 -3.57 -5.21
C HIS A 195 -3.66 -3.43 -4.83
N GLY A 196 -4.05 -2.31 -4.24
CA GLY A 196 -5.43 -2.05 -3.82
C GLY A 196 -6.43 -2.07 -4.99
N TYR A 197 -6.05 -1.50 -6.14
CA TYR A 197 -6.87 -1.56 -7.35
C TYR A 197 -7.08 -3.01 -7.84
N TYR A 198 -6.00 -3.78 -7.95
CA TYR A 198 -6.07 -5.15 -8.46
C TYR A 198 -6.86 -6.08 -7.56
N ILE A 199 -6.61 -6.03 -6.24
CA ILE A 199 -7.35 -6.85 -5.27
C ILE A 199 -8.84 -6.46 -5.27
N GLY A 200 -9.14 -5.15 -5.38
CA GLY A 200 -10.50 -4.64 -5.53
C GLY A 200 -11.18 -5.12 -6.81
N TYR A 201 -10.46 -5.13 -7.94
CA TYR A 201 -10.95 -5.72 -9.19
C TYR A 201 -11.30 -7.21 -9.03
N LYS A 202 -10.40 -7.99 -8.40
CA LYS A 202 -10.66 -9.42 -8.14
C LYS A 202 -11.82 -9.64 -7.16
N TYR A 203 -12.01 -8.75 -6.19
CA TYR A 203 -13.20 -8.74 -5.35
C TYR A 203 -14.47 -8.57 -6.19
N GLN A 204 -14.52 -7.53 -7.03
CA GLN A 204 -15.69 -7.24 -7.88
C GLN A 204 -15.97 -8.40 -8.86
N LYS A 205 -14.92 -9.03 -9.41
CA LYS A 205 -15.08 -10.26 -10.21
C LYS A 205 -15.71 -11.40 -9.42
N GLY A 206 -15.32 -11.57 -8.17
CA GLY A 206 -15.92 -12.59 -7.28
C GLY A 206 -17.41 -12.35 -7.05
N LEU A 207 -17.87 -11.09 -7.03
CA LEU A 207 -19.29 -10.76 -6.88
C LEU A 207 -20.15 -11.22 -8.06
N GLU A 208 -19.59 -11.39 -9.27
CA GLU A 208 -20.33 -11.83 -10.45
C GLU A 208 -20.93 -13.25 -10.26
N HIS A 209 -20.36 -14.06 -9.37
CA HIS A 209 -20.69 -15.46 -9.17
C HIS A 209 -21.56 -15.75 -7.94
N ILE A 210 -22.02 -14.72 -7.22
CA ILE A 210 -22.82 -14.89 -6.00
C ILE A 210 -24.20 -14.21 -6.12
N SER A 211 -25.12 -14.58 -5.22
CA SER A 211 -26.47 -14.02 -5.19
C SER A 211 -26.49 -12.53 -4.81
N GLU A 212 -27.56 -11.84 -5.18
CA GLU A 212 -27.79 -10.44 -4.78
C GLU A 212 -27.80 -10.28 -3.25
N SER A 213 -28.46 -11.20 -2.53
CA SER A 213 -28.45 -11.19 -1.05
C SER A 213 -27.03 -11.26 -0.48
N SER A 214 -26.18 -12.13 -1.05
CA SER A 214 -24.79 -12.27 -0.60
C SER A 214 -23.96 -11.03 -0.95
N ARG A 215 -24.25 -10.35 -2.06
CA ARG A 215 -23.60 -9.07 -2.41
C ARG A 215 -23.95 -7.98 -1.40
N GLU A 216 -25.20 -7.89 -1.00
CA GLU A 216 -25.66 -6.92 -0.01
C GLU A 216 -25.05 -7.20 1.37
N GLU A 217 -24.97 -8.47 1.79
CA GLU A 217 -24.28 -8.86 3.02
C GLU A 217 -22.80 -8.46 3.01
N LEU A 218 -22.10 -8.66 1.88
CA LEU A 218 -20.70 -8.26 1.74
C LEU A 218 -20.54 -6.73 1.69
N LYS A 219 -21.49 -6.01 1.10
CA LYS A 219 -21.51 -4.56 1.15
C LYS A 219 -21.63 -4.06 2.59
N HIS A 220 -22.60 -4.54 3.35
CA HIS A 220 -22.73 -4.21 4.78
C HIS A 220 -21.46 -4.54 5.55
N PHE A 221 -20.91 -5.73 5.34
CA PHE A 221 -19.65 -6.12 5.96
C PHE A 221 -18.50 -5.17 5.63
N ALA A 222 -18.37 -4.71 4.39
CA ALA A 222 -17.32 -3.78 3.99
C ALA A 222 -17.45 -2.43 4.72
N PHE A 223 -18.67 -1.88 4.81
CA PHE A 223 -18.89 -0.63 5.52
C PHE A 223 -18.66 -0.76 7.04
N ASP A 224 -19.13 -1.85 7.65
CA ASP A 224 -18.93 -2.11 9.08
C ASP A 224 -17.44 -2.28 9.40
N LEU A 225 -16.71 -3.05 8.60
CA LEU A 225 -15.27 -3.22 8.77
C LEU A 225 -14.49 -1.90 8.56
N LEU A 226 -14.90 -1.11 7.56
CA LEU A 226 -14.27 0.20 7.35
C LEU A 226 -14.47 1.10 8.57
N MET A 227 -15.67 1.13 9.16
CA MET A 227 -15.94 1.95 10.34
C MET A 227 -15.15 1.46 11.56
N GLU A 228 -15.05 0.14 11.79
CA GLU A 228 -14.22 -0.42 12.87
C GLU A 228 -12.75 -0.02 12.70
N LEU A 229 -12.23 -0.13 11.48
CA LEU A 229 -10.85 0.23 11.17
C LEU A 229 -10.63 1.75 11.27
N TYR A 230 -11.59 2.57 10.80
CA TYR A 230 -11.51 4.03 10.88
C TYR A 230 -11.50 4.53 12.33
N ASP A 231 -12.37 4.01 13.18
CA ASP A 231 -12.42 4.38 14.60
C ASP A 231 -11.09 4.07 15.31
N ASN A 232 -10.49 2.93 14.96
CA ASN A 232 -9.19 2.56 15.49
C ASN A 232 -8.07 3.43 14.91
N GLU A 233 -8.10 3.71 13.60
CA GLU A 233 -7.11 4.53 12.91
C GLU A 233 -7.16 5.99 13.37
N ALA A 234 -8.34 6.51 13.66
CA ALA A 234 -8.51 7.83 14.24
C ALA A 234 -7.84 7.94 15.62
N ARG A 235 -7.99 6.92 16.48
CA ARG A 235 -7.28 6.86 17.79
C ARG A 235 -5.78 6.75 17.62
N TYR A 236 -5.33 5.88 16.70
CA TYR A 236 -3.91 5.76 16.36
C TYR A 236 -3.32 7.10 15.91
N THR A 237 -4.04 7.83 15.06
CA THR A 237 -3.65 9.15 14.57
C THR A 237 -3.59 10.17 15.74
N GLU A 238 -4.59 10.19 16.61
CA GLU A 238 -4.61 11.06 17.79
C GLU A 238 -3.41 10.83 18.70
N GLU A 239 -3.07 9.57 18.97
CA GLU A 239 -1.91 9.23 19.80
C GLU A 239 -0.58 9.58 19.13
N LEU A 240 -0.45 9.19 17.83
CA LEU A 240 0.80 9.31 17.09
C LEU A 240 1.15 10.78 16.82
N TYR A 241 0.18 11.60 16.44
CA TYR A 241 0.34 13.00 16.04
C TYR A 241 -0.01 14.01 17.15
N ALA A 242 -0.25 13.56 18.40
CA ALA A 242 -0.71 14.38 19.52
C ALA A 242 0.08 15.69 19.75
N GLN A 243 1.38 15.68 19.47
CA GLN A 243 2.28 16.80 19.76
C GLN A 243 2.54 17.72 18.55
N THR A 244 1.83 17.52 17.44
CA THR A 244 2.16 18.18 16.16
C THR A 244 1.17 19.24 15.72
N GLY A 245 -0.09 19.13 16.17
CA GLY A 245 -1.21 19.92 15.65
C GLY A 245 -1.71 19.48 14.26
N TRP A 246 -1.30 18.31 13.76
CA TRP A 246 -1.65 17.80 12.41
C TRP A 246 -2.74 16.73 12.43
N VAL A 247 -3.32 16.41 13.57
CA VAL A 247 -4.32 15.32 13.73
C VAL A 247 -5.48 15.47 12.77
N ASP A 248 -6.05 16.68 12.64
CA ASP A 248 -7.21 16.92 11.77
C ASP A 248 -6.84 16.78 10.27
N ASP A 249 -5.67 17.27 9.87
CA ASP A 249 -5.17 17.11 8.50
C ASP A 249 -4.98 15.63 8.14
N VAL A 250 -4.42 14.83 9.06
CA VAL A 250 -4.24 13.39 8.86
C VAL A 250 -5.59 12.68 8.81
N LYS A 251 -6.55 13.03 9.65
CA LYS A 251 -7.92 12.47 9.63
C LYS A 251 -8.65 12.78 8.32
N ALA A 252 -8.53 14.01 7.81
CA ALA A 252 -9.09 14.35 6.49
C ALA A 252 -8.46 13.49 5.37
N PHE A 253 -7.15 13.26 5.43
CA PHE A 253 -6.45 12.39 4.50
C PHE A 253 -6.88 10.91 4.64
N LEU A 254 -7.19 10.45 5.85
CA LEU A 254 -7.77 9.12 6.09
C LEU A 254 -9.16 9.00 5.47
N CYS A 255 -10.06 9.97 5.66
CA CYS A 255 -11.39 9.96 5.06
C CYS A 255 -11.32 9.92 3.51
N TYR A 256 -10.41 10.69 2.92
CA TYR A 256 -10.16 10.70 1.48
C TYR A 256 -9.73 9.32 0.96
N ASN A 257 -8.79 8.65 1.63
CA ASN A 257 -8.29 7.34 1.21
C ASN A 257 -9.27 6.20 1.56
N ALA A 258 -10.06 6.31 2.62
CA ALA A 258 -11.16 5.39 2.91
C ALA A 258 -12.21 5.38 1.79
N ASN A 259 -12.58 6.56 1.28
CA ASN A 259 -13.47 6.67 0.12
C ASN A 259 -12.85 6.02 -1.14
N LYS A 260 -11.53 6.18 -1.36
CA LYS A 260 -10.83 5.48 -2.46
C LYS A 260 -10.83 3.96 -2.30
N ALA A 261 -10.65 3.48 -1.08
CA ALA A 261 -10.71 2.05 -0.80
C ALA A 261 -12.10 1.48 -1.12
N LEU A 262 -13.17 2.19 -0.76
CA LEU A 262 -14.54 1.82 -1.15
C LEU A 262 -14.71 1.82 -2.67
N MET A 263 -14.18 2.83 -3.38
CA MET A 263 -14.22 2.87 -4.85
C MET A 263 -13.50 1.66 -5.48
N ASN A 264 -12.37 1.21 -4.93
CA ASN A 264 -11.68 0.01 -5.38
C ASN A 264 -12.54 -1.25 -5.21
N LEU A 265 -13.39 -1.29 -4.18
CA LEU A 265 -14.38 -2.36 -3.98
C LEU A 265 -15.65 -2.21 -4.84
N GLY A 266 -15.80 -1.11 -5.58
CA GLY A 266 -16.98 -0.81 -6.40
C GLY A 266 -18.13 -0.19 -5.62
N TYR A 267 -17.85 0.43 -4.46
CA TYR A 267 -18.84 1.08 -3.60
C TYR A 267 -18.74 2.60 -3.65
N GLU A 268 -19.84 3.25 -3.25
CA GLU A 268 -19.92 4.70 -3.09
C GLU A 268 -19.09 5.19 -1.90
N ALA A 269 -18.68 6.46 -1.96
CA ALA A 269 -17.98 7.13 -0.86
C ALA A 269 -18.84 7.19 0.41
N LEU A 270 -18.24 6.94 1.56
CA LEU A 270 -18.89 7.02 2.88
C LEU A 270 -18.74 8.40 3.50
N PHE A 271 -17.53 8.96 3.45
CA PHE A 271 -17.22 10.25 4.07
C PHE A 271 -17.57 11.39 3.11
N PRO A 272 -18.33 12.41 3.58
CA PRO A 272 -18.69 13.55 2.75
C PRO A 272 -17.45 14.38 2.37
N PRO A 273 -17.52 15.17 1.26
CA PRO A 273 -16.37 15.91 0.73
C PRO A 273 -15.68 16.82 1.76
N GLU A 274 -16.44 17.46 2.63
CA GLU A 274 -15.93 18.35 3.69
C GLU A 274 -15.06 17.63 4.75
N MET A 275 -15.28 16.33 4.98
CA MET A 275 -14.46 15.51 5.86
C MET A 275 -13.22 14.95 5.15
N ALA A 276 -13.26 14.88 3.84
CA ALA A 276 -12.22 14.31 2.98
C ALA A 276 -11.43 15.41 2.22
N GLU A 277 -11.48 16.66 2.69
CA GLU A 277 -10.77 17.79 2.07
C GLU A 277 -9.30 17.77 2.45
N VAL A 278 -8.47 17.30 1.54
CA VAL A 278 -7.01 17.19 1.73
C VAL A 278 -6.33 18.47 1.32
N ASN A 279 -5.37 18.91 2.13
CA ASN A 279 -4.53 20.06 1.81
C ASN A 279 -3.89 19.90 0.43
N PRO A 280 -4.09 20.85 -0.52
CA PRO A 280 -3.56 20.75 -1.89
C PRO A 280 -2.04 20.54 -1.95
N ALA A 281 -1.27 21.05 -0.98
CA ALA A 281 0.17 20.84 -0.93
C ALA A 281 0.55 19.38 -0.66
N ILE A 282 -0.28 18.63 0.09
CA ILE A 282 -0.09 17.20 0.31
C ILE A 282 -0.42 16.41 -0.97
N LEU A 283 -1.54 16.76 -1.64
CA LEU A 283 -1.89 16.13 -2.92
C LEU A 283 -0.81 16.37 -3.99
N ALA A 284 -0.29 17.60 -4.08
CA ALA A 284 0.82 17.91 -4.98
C ALA A 284 2.11 17.15 -4.61
N ALA A 285 2.36 16.93 -3.33
CA ALA A 285 3.51 16.15 -2.88
C ALA A 285 3.39 14.65 -3.18
N LEU A 286 2.18 14.11 -3.27
CA LEU A 286 1.95 12.73 -3.73
C LEU A 286 2.32 12.54 -5.20
N SER A 287 2.10 13.56 -6.03
CA SER A 287 2.28 13.49 -7.47
C SER A 287 3.09 14.68 -7.99
N PRO A 288 4.42 14.72 -7.79
CA PRO A 288 5.24 15.85 -8.19
C PRO A 288 5.30 16.08 -9.70
N ASN A 289 4.98 15.06 -10.53
CA ASN A 289 4.94 15.12 -11.98
C ASN A 289 3.49 15.00 -12.46
N ALA A 290 2.69 16.06 -12.29
CA ALA A 290 1.25 16.05 -12.60
C ALA A 290 0.93 15.71 -14.07
N ASP A 291 1.87 15.94 -15.01
CA ASP A 291 1.69 15.61 -16.43
C ASP A 291 1.76 14.10 -16.73
N GLU A 292 2.42 13.30 -15.88
CA GLU A 292 2.48 11.84 -15.98
C GLU A 292 1.42 11.11 -15.14
N ASN A 293 0.79 11.82 -14.18
CA ASN A 293 -0.01 11.22 -13.12
C ASN A 293 -1.53 11.39 -13.25
N HIS A 294 -2.04 12.06 -14.29
CA HIS A 294 -3.48 12.21 -14.48
C HIS A 294 -4.21 10.85 -14.63
N ASP A 295 -3.47 9.82 -15.10
CA ASP A 295 -3.99 8.46 -15.26
C ASP A 295 -3.82 7.57 -14.02
N PHE A 296 -2.97 7.95 -13.07
CA PHE A 296 -2.64 7.13 -11.91
C PHE A 296 -3.81 6.95 -10.94
N PHE A 297 -4.68 7.97 -10.84
CA PHE A 297 -5.83 7.99 -9.94
C PHE A 297 -7.19 7.87 -10.65
N SER A 298 -7.22 7.94 -11.98
CA SER A 298 -8.47 7.91 -12.75
C SER A 298 -8.85 6.55 -13.33
N GLY A 299 -8.04 5.51 -13.11
CA GLY A 299 -8.34 4.16 -13.59
C GLY A 299 -8.26 3.98 -15.12
N SER A 300 -7.92 5.02 -15.88
CA SER A 300 -7.73 4.96 -17.34
C SER A 300 -6.23 4.91 -17.65
N GLY A 301 -5.67 3.71 -17.70
CA GLY A 301 -4.28 3.49 -18.02
C GLY A 301 -3.98 3.71 -19.50
N SER A 302 -3.33 4.80 -19.86
CA SER A 302 -2.66 4.92 -21.15
C SER A 302 -1.52 5.93 -21.13
N SER A 303 -0.47 5.68 -20.36
CA SER A 303 0.83 6.25 -20.71
C SER A 303 1.97 5.39 -20.20
N TYR A 304 2.07 4.20 -20.79
CA TYR A 304 3.27 3.41 -20.69
C TYR A 304 4.15 3.71 -21.89
N VAL A 305 5.20 4.50 -21.70
CA VAL A 305 6.33 4.51 -22.64
C VAL A 305 7.14 3.26 -22.32
N MET A 306 6.88 2.17 -23.02
CA MET A 306 7.84 1.09 -23.11
C MET A 306 9.17 1.69 -23.54
N GLY A 307 10.21 1.60 -22.71
CA GLY A 307 11.56 1.77 -23.21
C GLY A 307 11.69 0.88 -24.42
N LYS A 308 12.04 1.46 -25.58
CA LYS A 308 12.31 0.66 -26.79
C LYS A 308 13.27 -0.42 -26.37
N ALA A 309 12.86 -1.69 -26.53
CA ALA A 309 13.80 -2.79 -26.52
C ALA A 309 14.91 -2.41 -27.51
N VAL A 310 16.14 -2.32 -27.02
CA VAL A 310 17.29 -2.25 -27.91
C VAL A 310 17.29 -3.59 -28.60
N GLU A 311 17.06 -3.59 -29.92
CA GLU A 311 17.28 -4.78 -30.72
C GLU A 311 18.74 -5.15 -30.53
N THR A 312 18.99 -6.25 -29.84
CA THR A 312 20.32 -6.86 -29.75
C THR A 312 20.56 -7.60 -31.06
N GLU A 313 21.60 -7.23 -31.77
CA GLU A 313 22.07 -7.97 -32.95
C GLU A 313 22.80 -9.25 -32.49
N ASP A 314 22.80 -10.28 -33.36
CA ASP A 314 23.41 -11.60 -33.06
C ASP A 314 24.91 -11.53 -32.65
N ASP A 315 25.60 -10.43 -32.95
CA ASP A 315 26.99 -10.19 -32.59
C ASP A 315 27.22 -9.76 -31.11
N ASP A 316 26.16 -9.41 -30.38
CA ASP A 316 26.26 -8.98 -28.95
C ASP A 316 26.48 -10.19 -27.98
N TRP A 317 26.45 -11.42 -28.48
CA TRP A 317 26.55 -12.67 -27.69
C TRP A 317 27.84 -13.46 -27.89
N ASN A 318 28.84 -12.91 -28.57
CA ASN A 318 30.16 -13.55 -28.70
C ASN A 318 31.01 -13.28 -27.44
N PHE A 319 31.03 -14.27 -26.52
CA PHE A 319 31.98 -14.37 -25.41
C PHE A 319 33.17 -15.22 -25.77
#